data_387e98217c019f6be72d7bea71b6ee0b
#
_entry.id   387e98217c019f6be72d7bea71b6ee0b
#
_cell.length_a   1.000
_cell.length_b   1.000
_cell.length_c   1.000
_cell.angle_alpha   90.00
_cell.angle_beta   90.00
_cell.angle_gamma   90.00
#
_symmetry.space_group_name_H-M   'P 1'
#
loop_
_entity.id
_entity.type
_entity.pdbx_description
1 polymer ?
#
loop_
_entity_poly.entity_id
_entity_poly.type
_entity_poly.pdbx_seq_one_letter_code
_entity_poly.pdbx_strand_id
1 'polypeptide(L)'
;MGTSQGLTLKTTPQWSSAKRAMTGLLNDFENEAKLENFMQKFYQALGNDGIFTGATTSGGSGGGTNTRSRGGGSKGRRSFGRAGASTATNLLGFFSNVRDNGLSQAIELANTVGVEVPQSPRDLINFLCGLSSVDTDANFDSEAANAAQRKLLSEIFKSCENMTDVEEIIKQADKGTIDAWIIDFEVNYIIEYQGSLFQSHIFDKAQDPDKVAGQIRRWLHSKLDKRLSDEMKHINLFSQEGNRFAESLTAKILDIWKL
;
A
#
# COMPACT_ATOMS: atom_id res chain seq x y z
N MET A 1 29.90 1.52 -7.55
CA MET A 1 29.86 1.33 -6.08
C MET A 1 28.88 2.36 -5.52
N GLY A 2 27.63 2.00 -5.37
CA GLY A 2 26.62 2.87 -4.77
C GLY A 2 26.66 2.70 -3.26
N THR A 3 27.05 3.73 -2.55
CA THR A 3 26.94 3.80 -1.09
C THR A 3 25.46 3.92 -0.75
N SER A 4 24.83 2.81 -0.38
CA SER A 4 23.53 2.86 0.28
C SER A 4 23.71 3.64 1.59
N GLN A 5 23.20 4.85 1.63
CA GLN A 5 23.04 5.57 2.89
C GLN A 5 22.05 4.75 3.74
N GLY A 6 22.57 3.89 4.59
CA GLY A 6 21.79 3.20 5.58
C GLY A 6 21.02 4.21 6.38
N LEU A 7 19.71 4.08 6.43
CA LEU A 7 18.82 4.87 7.30
C LEU A 7 19.29 4.60 8.74
N THR A 8 20.14 5.47 9.26
CA THR A 8 20.51 5.47 10.68
C THR A 8 19.27 5.89 11.46
N LEU A 9 18.57 4.93 12.02
CA LEU A 9 17.43 5.18 12.90
C LEU A 9 17.92 6.02 14.08
N LYS A 10 17.35 7.20 14.23
CA LYS A 10 17.58 8.05 15.39
C LYS A 10 17.31 7.24 16.65
N THR A 11 18.17 7.36 17.65
CA THR A 11 18.00 6.72 18.95
C THR A 11 16.99 7.48 19.80
N THR A 12 15.75 7.53 19.34
CA THR A 12 14.65 8.09 20.14
C THR A 12 14.13 7.02 21.12
N PRO A 13 13.50 7.41 22.23
CA PRO A 13 12.91 6.47 23.18
C PRO A 13 11.91 5.50 22.52
N GLN A 14 11.16 5.97 21.52
CA GLN A 14 10.18 5.18 20.77
C GLN A 14 10.87 4.06 19.97
N TRP A 15 11.95 4.38 19.27
CA TRP A 15 12.75 3.37 18.55
C TRP A 15 13.41 2.37 19.49
N SER A 16 13.84 2.82 20.67
CA SER A 16 14.37 1.91 21.71
C SER A 16 13.31 0.94 22.20
N SER A 17 12.07 1.40 22.34
CA SER A 17 10.92 0.55 22.71
C SER A 17 10.58 -0.46 21.60
N ALA A 18 10.54 -0.02 20.34
CA ALA A 18 10.31 -0.89 19.18
C ALA A 18 11.42 -1.96 19.04
N LYS A 19 12.69 -1.59 19.24
CA LYS A 19 13.81 -2.53 19.23
C LYS A 19 13.72 -3.61 20.32
N ARG A 20 13.31 -3.24 21.55
CA ARG A 20 13.11 -4.23 22.62
C ARG A 20 11.96 -5.19 22.29
N ALA A 21 10.84 -4.66 21.80
CA ALA A 21 9.71 -5.48 21.39
C ALA A 21 10.09 -6.43 20.25
N MET A 22 10.90 -5.96 19.29
CA MET A 22 11.46 -6.78 18.22
C MET A 22 12.32 -7.92 18.76
N THR A 23 13.23 -7.64 19.70
CA THR A 23 14.05 -8.71 20.31
C THR A 23 13.18 -9.76 20.98
N GLY A 24 12.11 -9.34 21.66
CA GLY A 24 11.13 -10.27 22.25
C GLY A 24 10.40 -11.12 21.20
N LEU A 25 10.07 -10.52 20.04
CA LEU A 25 9.46 -11.21 18.92
C LEU A 25 10.42 -12.20 18.26
N LEU A 26 11.68 -11.81 18.02
CA LEU A 26 12.71 -12.68 17.43
C LEU A 26 12.95 -13.99 18.21
N ASN A 27 12.72 -13.96 19.51
CA ASN A 27 12.84 -15.13 20.37
C ASN A 27 11.58 -16.03 20.39
N ASP A 28 10.46 -15.55 19.87
CA ASP A 28 9.18 -16.28 19.93
C ASP A 28 8.19 -15.68 18.93
N PHE A 29 8.41 -15.98 17.65
CA PHE A 29 7.63 -15.45 16.53
C PHE A 29 6.19 -15.97 16.48
N GLU A 30 5.91 -17.09 17.12
CA GLU A 30 4.58 -17.68 17.11
C GLU A 30 3.61 -17.00 18.08
N ASN A 31 4.14 -16.12 18.91
CA ASN A 31 3.35 -15.40 19.90
C ASN A 31 2.73 -14.14 19.32
N GLU A 32 1.44 -14.22 18.98
CA GLU A 32 0.68 -13.10 18.40
C GLU A 32 0.71 -11.83 19.27
N ALA A 33 0.70 -11.97 20.61
CA ALA A 33 0.77 -10.82 21.50
C ALA A 33 2.11 -10.10 21.42
N LYS A 34 3.21 -10.83 21.19
CA LYS A 34 4.53 -10.21 20.95
C LYS A 34 4.60 -9.54 19.59
N LEU A 35 4.03 -10.14 18.56
CA LEU A 35 3.92 -9.54 17.24
C LEU A 35 3.09 -8.25 17.30
N GLU A 36 1.94 -8.28 17.94
CA GLU A 36 1.10 -7.10 18.10
C GLU A 36 1.82 -5.98 18.86
N ASN A 37 2.42 -6.28 20.01
CA ASN A 37 3.20 -5.30 20.77
C ASN A 37 4.36 -4.72 19.96
N PHE A 38 5.07 -5.54 19.18
CA PHE A 38 6.12 -5.06 18.29
C PHE A 38 5.55 -4.12 17.21
N MET A 39 4.52 -4.53 16.50
CA MET A 39 3.92 -3.75 15.42
C MET A 39 3.39 -2.41 15.93
N GLN A 40 2.70 -2.37 17.07
CA GLN A 40 2.24 -1.13 17.69
C GLN A 40 3.41 -0.18 17.99
N LYS A 41 4.47 -0.68 18.63
CA LYS A 41 5.63 0.14 18.97
C LYS A 41 6.41 0.61 17.75
N PHE A 42 6.49 -0.23 16.73
CA PHE A 42 7.12 0.10 15.46
C PHE A 42 6.38 1.25 14.76
N TYR A 43 5.04 1.16 14.67
CA TYR A 43 4.24 2.23 14.07
C TYR A 43 4.22 3.51 14.90
N GLN A 44 4.20 3.41 16.23
CA GLN A 44 4.36 4.57 17.10
C GLN A 44 5.70 5.29 16.86
N ALA A 45 6.78 4.54 16.68
CA ALA A 45 8.09 5.09 16.38
C ALA A 45 8.11 5.78 15.00
N LEU A 46 7.52 5.16 13.98
CA LEU A 46 7.38 5.74 12.64
C LEU A 46 6.52 7.01 12.63
N GLY A 47 5.41 7.02 13.36
CA GLY A 47 4.51 8.17 13.47
C GLY A 47 5.17 9.38 14.10
N ASN A 48 5.97 9.17 15.14
CA ASN A 48 6.70 10.25 15.83
C ASN A 48 7.89 10.80 15.02
N ASP A 49 8.45 10.02 14.11
CA ASP A 49 9.52 10.50 13.21
C ASP A 49 9.00 11.35 12.05
N GLY A 50 7.68 11.60 12.01
CA GLY A 50 7.07 12.45 10.98
C GLY A 50 7.00 11.80 9.60
N ILE A 51 7.25 10.49 9.50
CA ILE A 51 7.17 9.73 8.23
C ILE A 51 5.74 9.75 7.68
N PHE A 52 4.76 9.84 8.60
CA PHE A 52 3.33 9.83 8.29
C PHE A 52 2.63 11.20 8.31
N THR A 53 3.34 12.30 8.61
CA THR A 53 2.71 13.63 8.77
C THR A 53 2.33 14.33 7.45
N GLY A 54 2.47 13.66 6.31
CA GLY A 54 2.13 14.19 4.99
C GLY A 54 0.66 14.10 4.58
N ALA A 55 -0.18 13.34 5.29
CA ALA A 55 -1.52 12.94 4.82
C ALA A 55 -2.70 13.70 5.45
N THR A 56 -2.49 14.73 6.25
CA THR A 56 -3.62 15.48 6.83
C THR A 56 -3.43 16.98 6.63
N THR A 57 -4.32 17.53 5.87
CA THR A 57 -4.98 18.82 5.92
C THR A 57 -5.05 19.49 4.54
N SER A 58 -6.05 19.09 3.75
CA SER A 58 -6.72 20.05 2.91
C SER A 58 -8.18 20.13 3.38
N GLY A 59 -8.42 20.96 4.37
CA GLY A 59 -9.77 21.22 4.87
C GLY A 59 -9.72 22.10 6.09
N GLY A 60 -9.46 23.41 5.93
CA GLY A 60 -9.51 24.36 7.03
C GLY A 60 -9.05 25.74 6.59
N SER A 61 -9.99 26.55 6.08
CA SER A 61 -9.90 27.99 5.94
C SER A 61 -9.58 28.65 7.26
N GLY A 62 -8.59 29.58 7.29
CA GLY A 62 -8.44 30.48 8.42
C GLY A 62 -7.08 31.15 8.52
N GLY A 63 -6.94 32.37 7.97
CA GLY A 63 -6.30 33.54 8.59
C GLY A 63 -4.80 33.50 8.89
N GLY A 64 -4.05 34.19 8.04
CA GLY A 64 -2.97 35.14 8.32
C GLY A 64 -1.97 34.91 9.45
N THR A 65 -0.71 34.75 9.07
CA THR A 65 0.37 35.70 9.47
C THR A 65 1.65 35.35 8.70
N ASN A 66 2.16 36.34 7.98
CA ASN A 66 3.46 36.31 7.31
C ASN A 66 4.59 36.18 8.33
N THR A 67 5.29 35.06 8.35
CA THR A 67 6.65 35.00 8.87
C THR A 67 7.54 34.40 7.79
N ARG A 68 8.29 35.28 7.14
CA ARG A 68 9.39 34.92 6.25
C ARG A 68 10.44 34.18 7.06
N SER A 69 10.47 32.86 6.98
CA SER A 69 11.60 32.06 7.44
C SER A 69 12.40 31.65 6.23
N ARG A 70 13.53 32.33 6.03
CA ARG A 70 14.59 31.99 5.10
C ARG A 70 15.32 30.78 5.66
N GLY A 71 15.42 29.69 4.90
CA GLY A 71 16.44 28.70 5.21
C GLY A 71 16.06 27.26 4.95
N GLY A 72 16.77 26.65 4.04
CA GLY A 72 17.01 25.21 4.03
C GLY A 72 15.98 24.36 3.32
N GLY A 73 16.31 23.95 2.11
CA GLY A 73 15.54 23.03 1.30
C GLY A 73 15.17 21.75 2.03
N SER A 74 13.95 21.67 2.50
CA SER A 74 13.30 20.42 2.85
C SER A 74 12.71 19.81 1.57
N LYS A 75 13.58 19.36 0.68
CA LYS A 75 13.20 18.49 -0.42
C LYS A 75 12.82 17.13 0.18
N GLY A 76 11.56 16.73 0.04
CA GLY A 76 11.12 15.37 0.25
C GLY A 76 10.46 15.08 1.59
N ARG A 77 9.42 15.84 1.98
CA ARG A 77 8.38 15.27 2.83
C ARG A 77 7.71 14.17 2.01
N ARG A 78 8.09 12.94 2.29
CA ARG A 78 7.54 11.73 1.68
C ARG A 78 6.06 11.68 2.04
N SER A 79 5.19 11.92 1.07
CA SER A 79 3.75 11.76 1.22
C SER A 79 3.43 10.26 1.13
N PHE A 80 3.60 9.53 2.25
CA PHE A 80 3.11 8.15 2.33
C PHE A 80 1.63 8.11 2.00
N GLY A 81 1.24 7.18 1.16
CA GLY A 81 -0.16 6.86 0.91
C GLY A 81 -0.80 7.53 -0.30
N ARG A 82 -0.19 8.53 -0.88
CA ARG A 82 -0.78 9.18 -2.06
C ARG A 82 -0.74 8.27 -3.29
N ALA A 83 0.38 7.64 -3.55
CA ALA A 83 0.52 6.71 -4.67
C ALA A 83 -0.30 5.44 -4.42
N GLY A 84 -0.31 4.91 -3.18
CA GLY A 84 -1.16 3.78 -2.81
C GLY A 84 -2.64 4.05 -3.06
N ALA A 85 -3.17 5.17 -2.56
CA ALA A 85 -4.56 5.57 -2.76
C ALA A 85 -4.91 5.75 -4.26
N SER A 86 -4.04 6.43 -5.02
CA SER A 86 -4.23 6.59 -6.46
C SER A 86 -4.25 5.25 -7.19
N THR A 87 -3.32 4.35 -6.86
CA THR A 87 -3.25 3.02 -7.47
C THR A 87 -4.47 2.17 -7.13
N ALA A 88 -4.93 2.17 -5.87
CA ALA A 88 -6.16 1.47 -5.46
C ALA A 88 -7.38 1.99 -6.23
N THR A 89 -7.52 3.31 -6.36
CA THR A 89 -8.61 3.94 -7.13
C THR A 89 -8.55 3.55 -8.61
N ASN A 90 -7.36 3.56 -9.22
CA ASN A 90 -7.18 3.17 -10.61
C ASN A 90 -7.50 1.69 -10.85
N LEU A 91 -7.12 0.80 -9.93
CA LEU A 91 -7.47 -0.62 -9.97
C LEU A 91 -8.98 -0.84 -9.90
N LEU A 92 -9.66 -0.20 -8.95
CA LEU A 92 -11.11 -0.29 -8.83
C LEU A 92 -11.82 0.25 -10.08
N GLY A 93 -11.36 1.39 -10.61
CA GLY A 93 -11.86 1.95 -11.84
C GLY A 93 -11.69 1.02 -13.04
N PHE A 94 -10.52 0.38 -13.16
CA PHE A 94 -10.27 -0.61 -14.21
C PHE A 94 -11.18 -1.83 -14.07
N PHE A 95 -11.29 -2.42 -12.88
CA PHE A 95 -12.16 -3.58 -12.65
C PHE A 95 -13.63 -3.25 -12.91
N SER A 96 -14.09 -2.06 -12.52
CA SER A 96 -15.44 -1.59 -12.85
C SER A 96 -15.67 -1.52 -14.36
N ASN A 97 -14.74 -0.91 -15.08
CA ASN A 97 -14.83 -0.81 -16.54
C ASN A 97 -14.83 -2.19 -17.23
N VAL A 98 -14.03 -3.15 -16.74
CA VAL A 98 -14.04 -4.52 -17.28
C VAL A 98 -15.41 -5.18 -17.07
N ARG A 99 -16.03 -4.99 -15.91
CA ARG A 99 -17.34 -5.56 -15.61
C ARG A 99 -18.47 -4.95 -16.46
N ASP A 100 -18.44 -3.63 -16.65
CA ASP A 100 -19.49 -2.89 -17.30
C ASP A 100 -19.36 -2.93 -18.84
N ASN A 101 -18.14 -2.87 -19.36
CA ASN A 101 -17.85 -2.62 -20.76
C ASN A 101 -17.00 -3.72 -21.43
N GLY A 102 -16.45 -4.65 -20.65
CA GLY A 102 -15.52 -5.68 -21.11
C GLY A 102 -14.07 -5.22 -21.11
N LEU A 103 -13.15 -6.22 -21.17
CA LEU A 103 -11.71 -6.01 -21.01
C LEU A 103 -11.12 -5.12 -22.10
N SER A 104 -11.50 -5.35 -23.36
CA SER A 104 -10.98 -4.57 -24.50
C SER A 104 -11.27 -3.08 -24.35
N GLN A 105 -12.50 -2.73 -23.98
CA GLN A 105 -12.90 -1.33 -23.79
C GLN A 105 -12.25 -0.72 -22.54
N ALA A 106 -12.11 -1.49 -21.47
CA ALA A 106 -11.40 -1.04 -20.26
C ALA A 106 -9.94 -0.70 -20.55
N ILE A 107 -9.26 -1.50 -21.39
CA ILE A 107 -7.89 -1.23 -21.85
C ILE A 107 -7.84 0.04 -22.70
N GLU A 108 -8.77 0.20 -23.64
CA GLU A 108 -8.82 1.37 -24.49
C GLU A 108 -9.04 2.67 -23.68
N LEU A 109 -9.96 2.65 -22.74
CA LEU A 109 -10.23 3.78 -21.83
C LEU A 109 -9.04 4.11 -20.93
N ALA A 110 -8.31 3.10 -20.47
CA ALA A 110 -7.11 3.28 -19.65
C ALA A 110 -5.89 3.77 -20.47
N ASN A 111 -5.85 3.48 -21.76
CA ASN A 111 -4.71 3.77 -22.65
C ASN A 111 -4.69 5.23 -23.13
N THR A 112 -4.57 6.18 -22.20
CA THR A 112 -4.53 7.61 -22.50
C THR A 112 -3.24 8.06 -23.20
N VAL A 113 -2.18 7.24 -23.15
CA VAL A 113 -0.83 7.57 -23.64
C VAL A 113 -0.45 6.84 -24.92
N GLY A 114 -1.33 6.01 -25.47
CA GLY A 114 -1.08 5.29 -26.73
C GLY A 114 -0.02 4.20 -26.61
N VAL A 115 0.04 3.52 -25.48
CA VAL A 115 0.91 2.36 -25.25
C VAL A 115 0.39 1.15 -26.01
N GLU A 116 1.25 0.21 -26.35
CA GLU A 116 0.89 -1.05 -27.01
C GLU A 116 -0.18 -1.80 -26.21
N VAL A 117 -1.21 -2.28 -26.93
CA VAL A 117 -2.33 -3.01 -26.33
C VAL A 117 -1.84 -4.36 -25.80
N PRO A 118 -2.07 -4.68 -24.53
CA PRO A 118 -1.61 -5.95 -23.94
C PRO A 118 -2.25 -7.15 -24.62
N GLN A 119 -1.46 -8.18 -24.91
CA GLN A 119 -1.88 -9.40 -25.59
C GLN A 119 -1.90 -10.61 -24.66
N SER A 120 -1.33 -10.51 -23.47
CA SER A 120 -1.27 -11.56 -22.47
C SER A 120 -1.58 -11.03 -21.07
N PRO A 121 -1.95 -11.89 -20.10
CA PRO A 121 -2.12 -11.49 -18.70
C PRO A 121 -0.90 -10.77 -18.14
N ARG A 122 0.31 -11.20 -18.51
CA ARG A 122 1.57 -10.57 -18.10
C ARG A 122 1.73 -9.17 -18.68
N ASP A 123 1.39 -9.01 -19.97
CA ASP A 123 1.46 -7.69 -20.61
C ASP A 123 0.45 -6.74 -19.99
N LEU A 124 -0.74 -7.22 -19.61
CA LEU A 124 -1.74 -6.44 -18.91
C LEU A 124 -1.23 -5.97 -17.54
N ILE A 125 -0.57 -6.84 -16.77
CA ILE A 125 0.05 -6.44 -15.49
C ILE A 125 1.07 -5.31 -15.74
N ASN A 126 1.94 -5.46 -16.73
CA ASN A 126 2.94 -4.44 -17.05
C ASN A 126 2.28 -3.12 -17.52
N PHE A 127 1.25 -3.21 -18.33
CA PHE A 127 0.46 -2.06 -18.79
C PHE A 127 -0.15 -1.30 -17.62
N LEU A 128 -0.88 -1.98 -16.72
CA LEU A 128 -1.52 -1.36 -15.56
C LEU A 128 -0.51 -0.75 -14.60
N CYS A 129 0.63 -1.42 -14.34
CA CYS A 129 1.71 -0.86 -13.54
C CYS A 129 2.37 0.36 -14.20
N GLY A 130 2.46 0.36 -15.53
CA GLY A 130 2.96 1.49 -16.32
C GLY A 130 2.08 2.72 -16.20
N LEU A 131 0.76 2.56 -16.27
CA LEU A 131 -0.21 3.66 -16.11
C LEU A 131 -0.10 4.33 -14.74
N SER A 132 0.06 3.55 -13.69
CA SER A 132 0.22 4.08 -12.33
C SER A 132 1.51 4.88 -12.12
N SER A 133 2.50 4.71 -13.01
CA SER A 133 3.80 5.40 -12.94
C SER A 133 3.78 6.76 -13.62
N VAL A 134 2.86 7.01 -14.55
CA VAL A 134 2.83 8.24 -15.36
C VAL A 134 2.41 9.45 -14.54
N ASP A 135 1.51 9.26 -13.58
CA ASP A 135 0.94 10.34 -12.77
C ASP A 135 1.73 10.68 -11.49
N THR A 136 2.80 9.93 -11.22
CA THR A 136 3.57 10.11 -9.99
C THR A 136 5.04 10.38 -10.29
N ASP A 137 5.58 11.44 -9.68
CA ASP A 137 7.04 11.60 -9.62
C ASP A 137 7.66 10.30 -9.09
N ALA A 138 8.71 9.83 -9.77
CA ALA A 138 9.43 8.62 -9.34
C ALA A 138 9.96 8.82 -7.90
N ASN A 139 9.22 8.30 -6.95
CA ASN A 139 9.55 8.35 -5.54
C ASN A 139 9.27 6.98 -4.89
N PHE A 140 9.74 6.83 -3.67
CA PHE A 140 9.63 5.58 -2.93
C PHE A 140 8.17 5.11 -2.71
N ASP A 141 7.23 6.06 -2.62
CA ASP A 141 5.80 5.81 -2.48
C ASP A 141 5.22 5.17 -3.75
N SER A 142 5.57 5.70 -4.92
CA SER A 142 5.13 5.15 -6.20
C SER A 142 5.77 3.79 -6.53
N GLU A 143 7.03 3.57 -6.16
CA GLU A 143 7.69 2.28 -6.33
C GLU A 143 7.01 1.19 -5.47
N ALA A 144 6.68 1.51 -4.22
CA ALA A 144 5.97 0.59 -3.33
C ALA A 144 4.55 0.27 -3.83
N ALA A 145 3.81 1.28 -4.31
CA ALA A 145 2.48 1.09 -4.88
C ALA A 145 2.51 0.21 -6.14
N ASN A 146 3.48 0.44 -7.03
CA ASN A 146 3.66 -0.38 -8.22
C ASN A 146 4.07 -1.83 -7.90
N ALA A 147 4.95 -2.04 -6.93
CA ALA A 147 5.33 -3.37 -6.49
C ALA A 147 4.14 -4.12 -5.87
N ALA A 148 3.33 -3.44 -5.06
CA ALA A 148 2.12 -3.99 -4.47
C ALA A 148 1.08 -4.36 -5.53
N GLN A 149 0.85 -3.47 -6.50
CA GLN A 149 -0.06 -3.71 -7.63
C GLN A 149 0.38 -4.92 -8.44
N ARG A 150 1.66 -5.01 -8.78
CA ARG A 150 2.22 -6.15 -9.52
C ARG A 150 2.03 -7.46 -8.78
N LYS A 151 2.26 -7.49 -7.47
CA LYS A 151 2.04 -8.68 -6.64
C LYS A 151 0.58 -9.10 -6.63
N LEU A 152 -0.32 -8.16 -6.38
CA LEU A 152 -1.76 -8.43 -6.39
C LEU A 152 -2.22 -9.00 -7.73
N LEU A 153 -1.94 -8.31 -8.83
CA LEU A 153 -2.38 -8.72 -10.16
C LEU A 153 -1.76 -10.06 -10.58
N SER A 154 -0.50 -10.31 -10.20
CA SER A 154 0.14 -11.59 -10.46
C SER A 154 -0.52 -12.75 -9.71
N GLU A 155 -1.07 -12.50 -8.52
CA GLU A 155 -1.81 -13.53 -7.78
C GLU A 155 -3.22 -13.73 -8.34
N ILE A 156 -3.95 -12.64 -8.66
CA ILE A 156 -5.28 -12.71 -9.25
C ILE A 156 -5.24 -13.45 -10.60
N PHE A 157 -4.26 -13.15 -11.44
CA PHE A 157 -4.16 -13.72 -12.80
C PHE A 157 -3.25 -14.93 -12.91
N LYS A 158 -2.85 -15.52 -11.79
CA LYS A 158 -1.91 -16.65 -11.73
C LYS A 158 -2.34 -17.86 -12.55
N SER A 159 -3.64 -18.14 -12.62
CA SER A 159 -4.23 -19.24 -13.36
C SER A 159 -4.72 -18.87 -14.76
N CYS A 160 -4.58 -17.59 -15.16
CA CYS A 160 -5.03 -17.15 -16.48
C CYS A 160 -4.00 -17.50 -17.55
N GLU A 161 -4.44 -18.19 -18.59
CA GLU A 161 -3.61 -18.52 -19.76
C GLU A 161 -3.72 -17.44 -20.84
N ASN A 162 -4.85 -16.75 -20.91
CA ASN A 162 -5.17 -15.78 -21.94
C ASN A 162 -6.01 -14.61 -21.40
N MET A 163 -6.30 -13.61 -22.24
CA MET A 163 -7.04 -12.41 -21.87
C MET A 163 -8.53 -12.67 -21.58
N THR A 164 -9.10 -13.73 -22.13
CA THR A 164 -10.49 -14.12 -21.85
C THR A 164 -10.61 -14.60 -20.40
N ASP A 165 -9.66 -15.40 -19.93
CA ASP A 165 -9.63 -15.87 -18.53
C ASP A 165 -9.54 -14.70 -17.56
N VAL A 166 -8.75 -13.67 -17.89
CA VAL A 166 -8.64 -12.44 -17.10
C VAL A 166 -10.00 -11.71 -17.00
N GLU A 167 -10.67 -11.57 -18.13
CA GLU A 167 -11.99 -10.95 -18.18
C GLU A 167 -13.02 -11.70 -17.34
N GLU A 168 -13.01 -13.03 -17.44
CA GLU A 168 -13.92 -13.91 -16.69
C GLU A 168 -13.69 -13.79 -15.18
N ILE A 169 -12.44 -13.85 -14.72
CA ILE A 169 -12.11 -13.71 -13.28
C ILE A 169 -12.62 -12.37 -12.73
N ILE A 170 -12.42 -11.27 -13.47
CA ILE A 170 -12.87 -9.96 -13.01
C ILE A 170 -14.40 -9.87 -13.03
N LYS A 171 -15.06 -10.39 -14.06
CA LYS A 171 -16.53 -10.36 -14.17
C LYS A 171 -17.23 -11.24 -13.15
N GLN A 172 -16.63 -12.36 -12.77
CA GLN A 172 -17.19 -13.29 -11.79
C GLN A 172 -16.88 -12.89 -10.34
N ALA A 173 -15.95 -11.96 -10.13
CA ALA A 173 -15.61 -11.50 -8.79
C ALA A 173 -16.82 -10.84 -8.13
N ASP A 174 -17.27 -11.39 -7.03
CA ASP A 174 -18.29 -10.79 -6.19
C ASP A 174 -17.72 -9.64 -5.34
N LYS A 175 -18.61 -8.98 -4.59
CA LYS A 175 -18.19 -7.88 -3.72
C LYS A 175 -17.11 -8.32 -2.70
N GLY A 176 -17.29 -9.48 -2.06
CA GLY A 176 -16.37 -9.98 -1.06
C GLY A 176 -14.98 -10.25 -1.65
N THR A 177 -14.91 -10.77 -2.87
CA THR A 177 -13.67 -10.97 -3.61
C THR A 177 -12.95 -9.65 -3.90
N ILE A 178 -13.69 -8.62 -4.34
CA ILE A 178 -13.11 -7.30 -4.60
C ILE A 178 -12.63 -6.65 -3.30
N ASP A 179 -13.41 -6.75 -2.23
CA ASP A 179 -13.02 -6.25 -0.91
C ASP A 179 -11.70 -6.90 -0.46
N ALA A 180 -11.56 -8.23 -0.62
CA ALA A 180 -10.34 -8.96 -0.31
C ALA A 180 -9.14 -8.50 -1.16
N TRP A 181 -9.33 -8.27 -2.46
CA TRP A 181 -8.27 -7.77 -3.34
C TRP A 181 -7.75 -6.40 -2.91
N ILE A 182 -8.64 -5.51 -2.48
CA ILE A 182 -8.22 -4.19 -1.98
C ILE A 182 -7.46 -4.31 -0.65
N ILE A 183 -7.89 -5.19 0.25
CA ILE A 183 -7.15 -5.46 1.48
C ILE A 183 -5.77 -6.05 1.17
N ASP A 184 -5.68 -7.01 0.24
CA ASP A 184 -4.41 -7.59 -0.19
C ASP A 184 -3.47 -6.56 -0.85
N PHE A 185 -4.02 -5.66 -1.66
CA PHE A 185 -3.26 -4.54 -2.21
C PHE A 185 -2.63 -3.69 -1.10
N GLU A 186 -3.43 -3.28 -0.12
CA GLU A 186 -2.96 -2.43 0.98
C GLU A 186 -1.92 -3.15 1.87
N VAL A 187 -2.11 -4.43 2.14
CA VAL A 187 -1.12 -5.25 2.86
C VAL A 187 0.20 -5.28 2.09
N ASN A 188 0.15 -5.54 0.79
CA ASN A 188 1.33 -5.54 -0.06
C ASN A 188 2.01 -4.16 -0.07
N TYR A 189 1.21 -3.08 -0.22
CA TYR A 189 1.73 -1.72 -0.25
C TYR A 189 2.45 -1.33 1.04
N ILE A 190 1.88 -1.65 2.20
CA ILE A 190 2.51 -1.41 3.50
C ILE A 190 3.84 -2.17 3.60
N ILE A 191 3.86 -3.44 3.19
CA ILE A 191 5.08 -4.26 3.24
C ILE A 191 6.15 -3.72 2.30
N GLU A 192 5.80 -3.36 1.07
CA GLU A 192 6.76 -2.81 0.10
C GLU A 192 7.28 -1.43 0.55
N TYR A 193 6.40 -0.56 1.01
CA TYR A 193 6.80 0.75 1.50
C TYR A 193 7.76 0.67 2.69
N GLN A 194 7.62 -0.32 3.53
CA GLN A 194 8.45 -0.53 4.71
C GLN A 194 9.51 -1.61 4.51
N GLY A 195 9.64 -2.15 3.30
CA GLY A 195 10.47 -3.30 2.98
C GLY A 195 11.92 -3.14 3.45
N SER A 196 12.54 -1.97 3.24
CA SER A 196 13.90 -1.71 3.70
C SER A 196 14.05 -1.70 5.22
N LEU A 197 13.03 -1.23 5.94
CA LEU A 197 13.01 -1.24 7.41
C LEU A 197 12.77 -2.65 7.95
N PHE A 198 11.83 -3.38 7.37
CA PHE A 198 11.60 -4.78 7.72
C PHE A 198 12.81 -5.63 7.40
N GLN A 199 13.43 -5.44 6.24
CA GLN A 199 14.63 -6.17 5.85
C GLN A 199 15.75 -5.99 6.87
N SER A 200 16.20 -4.76 7.08
CA SER A 200 17.38 -4.47 7.93
C SER A 200 17.15 -4.72 9.42
N HIS A 201 15.93 -4.60 9.90
CA HIS A 201 15.64 -4.69 11.33
C HIS A 201 15.03 -6.01 11.77
N ILE A 202 14.35 -6.70 10.88
CA ILE A 202 13.63 -7.94 11.19
C ILE A 202 14.20 -9.11 10.40
N PHE A 203 14.13 -9.07 9.07
CA PHE A 203 14.41 -10.23 8.23
C PHE A 203 15.90 -10.64 8.30
N ASP A 204 16.82 -9.68 8.27
CA ASP A 204 18.28 -9.97 8.36
C ASP A 204 18.67 -10.58 9.73
N LYS A 205 17.80 -10.50 10.73
CA LYS A 205 18.05 -11.01 12.09
C LYS A 205 17.23 -12.23 12.44
N ALA A 206 16.24 -12.57 11.61
CA ALA A 206 15.40 -13.73 11.81
C ALA A 206 16.12 -15.01 11.38
N GLN A 207 15.88 -16.10 12.12
CA GLN A 207 16.35 -17.42 11.70
C GLN A 207 15.62 -17.92 10.44
N ASP A 208 14.37 -17.54 10.29
CA ASP A 208 13.52 -17.84 9.15
C ASP A 208 12.79 -16.56 8.69
N PRO A 209 13.41 -15.78 7.78
CA PRO A 209 12.83 -14.53 7.28
C PRO A 209 11.47 -14.70 6.61
N ASP A 210 11.28 -15.78 5.86
CA ASP A 210 10.04 -16.02 5.11
C ASP A 210 8.86 -16.33 6.05
N LYS A 211 9.10 -17.10 7.10
CA LYS A 211 8.11 -17.37 8.13
C LYS A 211 7.67 -16.09 8.83
N VAL A 212 8.62 -15.22 9.15
CA VAL A 212 8.36 -13.93 9.78
C VAL A 212 7.58 -12.99 8.86
N ALA A 213 7.99 -12.90 7.62
CA ALA A 213 7.28 -12.10 6.61
C ALA A 213 5.84 -12.58 6.45
N GLY A 214 5.64 -13.91 6.42
CA GLY A 214 4.31 -14.52 6.36
C GLY A 214 3.45 -14.21 7.59
N GLN A 215 4.04 -14.14 8.79
CA GLN A 215 3.30 -13.78 10.01
C GLN A 215 2.93 -12.30 10.03
N ILE A 216 3.85 -11.41 9.66
CA ILE A 216 3.56 -9.97 9.53
C ILE A 216 2.44 -9.75 8.53
N ARG A 217 2.48 -10.42 7.38
CA ARG A 217 1.43 -10.34 6.35
C ARG A 217 0.07 -10.79 6.91
N ARG A 218 -0.01 -11.94 7.56
CA ARG A 218 -1.26 -12.44 8.15
C ARG A 218 -1.81 -11.50 9.22
N TRP A 219 -0.94 -10.95 10.05
CA TRP A 219 -1.34 -10.00 11.08
C TRP A 219 -1.88 -8.71 10.46
N LEU A 220 -1.18 -8.13 9.48
CA LEU A 220 -1.64 -6.95 8.75
C LEU A 220 -3.01 -7.21 8.12
N HIS A 221 -3.14 -8.32 7.39
CA HIS A 221 -4.40 -8.71 6.75
C HIS A 221 -5.54 -8.81 7.77
N SER A 222 -5.34 -9.52 8.87
CA SER A 222 -6.35 -9.66 9.93
C SER A 222 -6.78 -8.33 10.54
N LYS A 223 -5.84 -7.41 10.76
CA LYS A 223 -6.15 -6.08 11.31
C LYS A 223 -6.90 -5.20 10.31
N LEU A 224 -6.49 -5.22 9.04
CA LEU A 224 -7.15 -4.46 7.98
C LEU A 224 -8.53 -5.02 7.69
N ASP A 225 -8.66 -6.34 7.56
CA ASP A 225 -9.95 -6.99 7.34
C ASP A 225 -10.93 -6.63 8.44
N LYS A 226 -10.56 -6.81 9.71
CA LYS A 226 -11.42 -6.46 10.85
C LYS A 226 -11.87 -5.00 10.87
N ARG A 227 -11.00 -4.07 10.44
CA ARG A 227 -11.30 -2.64 10.47
C ARG A 227 -12.09 -2.18 9.26
N LEU A 228 -11.74 -2.67 8.09
CA LEU A 228 -12.27 -2.19 6.82
C LEU A 228 -13.53 -2.94 6.41
N SER A 229 -13.67 -4.21 6.75
CA SER A 229 -14.83 -5.01 6.35
C SER A 229 -16.15 -4.39 6.78
N ASP A 230 -16.23 -3.81 7.97
CA ASP A 230 -17.46 -3.16 8.44
C ASP A 230 -17.77 -1.88 7.65
N GLU A 231 -16.77 -1.09 7.30
CA GLU A 231 -16.94 0.11 6.48
C GLU A 231 -17.26 -0.27 5.02
N MET A 232 -16.58 -1.27 4.47
CA MET A 232 -16.75 -1.72 3.08
C MET A 232 -18.10 -2.40 2.83
N LYS A 233 -18.70 -3.02 3.86
CA LYS A 233 -20.02 -3.70 3.71
C LYS A 233 -21.09 -2.82 3.07
N HIS A 234 -21.07 -1.54 3.38
CA HIS A 234 -22.11 -0.58 2.97
C HIS A 234 -21.72 0.25 1.75
N ILE A 235 -20.49 0.10 1.25
CA ILE A 235 -19.96 0.88 0.14
C ILE A 235 -19.94 0.02 -1.12
N ASN A 236 -20.46 0.55 -2.22
CA ASN A 236 -20.19 -0.01 -3.53
C ASN A 236 -18.85 0.52 -4.03
N LEU A 237 -17.82 -0.34 -4.00
CA LEU A 237 -16.46 0.04 -4.40
C LEU A 237 -16.33 0.51 -5.85
N PHE A 238 -17.27 0.15 -6.71
CA PHE A 238 -17.31 0.61 -8.11
C PHE A 238 -18.09 1.92 -8.30
N SER A 239 -18.55 2.55 -7.23
CA SER A 239 -19.21 3.86 -7.27
C SER A 239 -18.22 5.00 -6.99
N GLN A 240 -18.69 6.24 -7.20
CA GLN A 240 -17.95 7.43 -6.79
C GLN A 240 -17.64 7.43 -5.26
N GLU A 241 -18.51 6.82 -4.46
CA GLU A 241 -18.27 6.64 -3.03
C GLU A 241 -17.12 5.66 -2.77
N GLY A 242 -17.05 4.57 -3.54
CA GLY A 242 -15.93 3.61 -3.51
C GLY A 242 -14.60 4.27 -3.86
N ASN A 243 -14.56 5.12 -4.86
CA ASN A 243 -13.36 5.88 -5.20
C ASN A 243 -12.91 6.80 -4.05
N ARG A 244 -13.84 7.54 -3.44
CA ARG A 244 -13.53 8.37 -2.26
C ARG A 244 -13.09 7.54 -1.06
N PHE A 245 -13.65 6.36 -0.89
CA PHE A 245 -13.22 5.42 0.15
C PHE A 245 -11.78 4.97 -0.11
N ALA A 246 -11.44 4.54 -1.33
CA ALA A 246 -10.08 4.14 -1.71
C ALA A 246 -9.07 5.29 -1.50
N GLU A 247 -9.41 6.52 -1.89
CA GLU A 247 -8.58 7.71 -1.62
C GLU A 247 -8.33 7.94 -0.12
N SER A 248 -9.31 7.63 0.72
CA SER A 248 -9.19 7.77 2.17
C SER A 248 -8.53 6.57 2.86
N LEU A 249 -8.43 5.45 2.17
CA LEU A 249 -8.08 4.16 2.74
C LEU A 249 -6.70 4.16 3.39
N THR A 250 -5.70 4.65 2.70
CA THR A 250 -4.34 4.72 3.23
C THR A 250 -4.24 5.64 4.46
N ALA A 251 -4.98 6.76 4.48
CA ALA A 251 -5.04 7.63 5.65
C ALA A 251 -5.71 6.93 6.85
N LYS A 252 -6.78 6.18 6.60
CA LYS A 252 -7.46 5.37 7.63
C LYS A 252 -6.57 4.26 8.17
N ILE A 253 -5.81 3.60 7.31
CA ILE A 253 -4.83 2.59 7.71
C ILE A 253 -3.79 3.19 8.68
N LEU A 254 -3.31 4.39 8.39
CA LEU A 254 -2.37 5.09 9.29
C LEU A 254 -2.99 5.41 10.65
N ASP A 255 -4.27 5.71 10.70
CA ASP A 255 -4.98 5.97 11.95
C ASP A 255 -5.18 4.69 12.80
N ILE A 256 -5.26 3.52 12.18
CA ILE A 256 -5.28 2.23 12.88
C ILE A 256 -4.02 2.03 13.74
N TRP A 257 -2.90 2.58 13.29
CA TRP A 257 -1.61 2.43 13.96
C TRP A 257 -1.32 3.47 15.04
N LYS A 258 -2.13 4.52 15.13
CA LYS A 258 -1.99 5.56 16.16
C LYS A 258 -2.61 5.15 17.51
N LEU A 259 -3.36 4.05 17.53
CA LEU A 259 -3.95 3.46 18.73
C LEU A 259 -2.98 2.49 19.39
#